data_cbea07479e3c6cb8ca0483358cde05b0
#
_entry.id   cbea07479e3c6cb8ca0483358cde05b0
#
_cell.length_a   1.000
_cell.length_b   1.000
_cell.length_c   1.000
_cell.angle_alpha   90.00
_cell.angle_beta   90.00
_cell.angle_gamma   90.00
#
_symmetry.space_group_name_H-M   'P 1'
#
loop_
_entity.id
_entity.type
_entity.pdbx_description
1 polymer ?
#
loop_
_entity_poly.entity_id
_entity_poly.type
_entity_poly.pdbx_seq_one_letter_code
_entity_poly.pdbx_strand_id
1 'polypeptide(L)'
;MGKRLFCMPNLKSDKYPAIMKSKLFLSAIALLMAFTMQAQEVNEKYIEVTGTSEIEIVPDKIHYLIEIREYFEEEFDGKSKPEQYRTKVPLHKIEQGVRKVLSELNVPQNAIRTQEIGNYWRKQGQNFLVSKILDIILTDFNLINEIVKRIDTKGISTMRIDKLENKDILAYHKRGKIEALKAAQQKATYLVEALGKKLGDVIRIVEAENRTVFPLAQSNVMASDAASFDSFRTIKKNYSMLVCFEIVE
;
A
#
# COMPACT_ATOMS: atom_id res chain seq x y z
N MET A 1 74.49 -23.83 22.22
CA MET A 1 74.61 -23.12 23.49
C MET A 1 73.38 -22.26 23.58
N GLY A 2 72.47 -22.46 24.45
CA GLY A 2 72.15 -22.78 25.77
C GLY A 2 70.65 -22.94 25.91
N LYS A 3 70.18 -24.08 26.35
CA LYS A 3 68.82 -24.41 26.75
C LYS A 3 68.46 -23.62 28.02
N ARG A 4 67.30 -22.95 28.04
CA ARG A 4 66.66 -22.58 29.31
C ARG A 4 65.30 -23.29 29.40
N LEU A 5 65.25 -24.26 30.29
CA LEU A 5 64.05 -24.87 30.82
C LEU A 5 63.28 -23.78 31.61
N PHE A 6 62.01 -23.63 31.32
CA PHE A 6 61.09 -22.86 32.17
C PHE A 6 60.20 -23.85 32.94
N CYS A 7 60.38 -23.83 34.25
CA CYS A 7 59.70 -24.68 35.21
C CYS A 7 58.25 -24.19 35.36
N MET A 8 57.25 -25.05 35.11
CA MET A 8 55.84 -24.78 35.42
C MET A 8 55.56 -25.01 36.91
N PRO A 9 54.88 -24.12 37.59
CA PRO A 9 54.44 -24.38 38.96
C PRO A 9 53.22 -25.29 38.95
N ASN A 10 53.28 -26.28 39.83
CA ASN A 10 52.31 -27.30 40.15
C ASN A 10 51.01 -26.66 40.70
N LEU A 11 49.90 -26.72 39.97
CA LEU A 11 48.59 -26.32 40.47
C LEU A 11 48.07 -27.46 41.37
N LYS A 12 47.99 -27.16 42.68
CA LYS A 12 47.34 -28.03 43.64
C LYS A 12 45.86 -28.17 43.30
N SER A 13 45.44 -29.42 43.09
CA SER A 13 44.07 -29.82 42.98
C SER A 13 43.37 -29.65 44.33
N ASP A 14 42.57 -28.60 44.49
CA ASP A 14 41.68 -28.43 45.64
C ASP A 14 40.53 -29.44 45.53
N LYS A 15 40.59 -30.45 46.37
CA LYS A 15 39.56 -31.46 46.61
C LYS A 15 38.35 -30.81 47.30
N TYR A 16 37.39 -30.31 46.59
CA TYR A 16 36.08 -30.03 47.18
C TYR A 16 35.35 -31.35 47.45
N PRO A 17 34.79 -31.55 48.64
CA PRO A 17 34.12 -32.82 49.00
C PRO A 17 32.88 -33.06 48.12
N ALA A 18 32.73 -34.27 47.60
CA ALA A 18 31.70 -34.71 46.67
C ALA A 18 30.24 -34.37 47.13
N ILE A 19 30.05 -34.26 48.42
CA ILE A 19 28.76 -33.93 49.08
C ILE A 19 28.31 -32.48 48.77
N MET A 20 29.26 -31.55 48.60
CA MET A 20 28.94 -30.12 48.31
C MET A 20 28.54 -29.92 46.85
N LYS A 21 29.10 -30.70 45.93
CA LYS A 21 28.71 -30.70 44.49
C LYS A 21 27.29 -31.23 44.25
N SER A 22 26.90 -32.24 45.04
CA SER A 22 25.53 -32.83 44.97
C SER A 22 24.45 -31.85 45.43
N LYS A 23 24.70 -31.11 46.50
CA LYS A 23 23.74 -30.11 47.00
C LYS A 23 23.59 -28.87 46.11
N LEU A 24 24.66 -28.46 45.46
CA LEU A 24 24.66 -27.39 44.44
C LEU A 24 23.89 -27.82 43.17
N PHE A 25 24.03 -29.10 42.77
CA PHE A 25 23.32 -29.64 41.61
C PHE A 25 21.84 -29.81 41.88
N LEU A 26 21.44 -30.26 43.07
CA LEU A 26 20.04 -30.32 43.47
C LEU A 26 19.38 -28.94 43.58
N SER A 27 20.08 -27.92 44.07
CA SER A 27 19.55 -26.56 44.16
C SER A 27 19.38 -25.93 42.79
N ALA A 28 20.30 -26.19 41.81
CA ALA A 28 20.17 -25.72 40.43
C ALA A 28 18.98 -26.36 39.69
N ILE A 29 18.72 -27.68 39.93
CA ILE A 29 17.57 -28.38 39.33
C ILE A 29 16.25 -27.87 39.97
N ALA A 30 16.21 -27.61 41.26
CA ALA A 30 15.04 -27.02 41.93
C ALA A 30 14.75 -25.60 41.42
N LEU A 31 15.77 -24.80 41.16
CA LEU A 31 15.62 -23.47 40.59
C LEU A 31 15.14 -23.52 39.12
N LEU A 32 15.62 -24.49 38.33
CA LEU A 32 15.13 -24.69 36.95
C LEU A 32 13.66 -25.15 36.93
N MET A 33 13.24 -26.00 37.84
CA MET A 33 11.83 -26.43 37.93
C MET A 33 10.89 -25.31 38.43
N ALA A 34 11.37 -24.34 39.18
CA ALA A 34 10.57 -23.19 39.60
C ALA A 34 10.24 -22.24 38.43
N PHE A 35 11.10 -22.19 37.39
CA PHE A 35 10.84 -21.38 36.18
C PHE A 35 9.85 -22.02 35.22
N THR A 36 9.56 -23.29 35.30
CA THR A 36 8.59 -23.99 34.41
C THR A 36 7.15 -23.91 34.91
N MET A 37 6.88 -23.39 36.09
CA MET A 37 5.52 -23.33 36.66
C MET A 37 4.73 -22.06 36.34
N GLN A 38 5.24 -21.14 35.48
CA GLN A 38 4.52 -19.91 35.17
C GLN A 38 3.74 -19.94 33.87
N ALA A 39 3.63 -21.05 33.19
CA ALA A 39 2.66 -21.23 32.12
C ALA A 39 1.37 -21.82 32.71
N GLN A 40 0.71 -21.11 33.63
CA GLN A 40 -0.71 -21.34 33.85
C GLN A 40 -1.43 -20.84 32.60
N GLU A 41 -1.81 -21.75 31.71
CA GLU A 41 -2.88 -21.49 30.75
C GLU A 41 -4.11 -21.10 31.60
N VAL A 42 -4.38 -19.81 31.64
CA VAL A 42 -5.65 -19.31 32.12
C VAL A 42 -6.67 -19.90 31.14
N ASN A 43 -7.42 -20.89 31.56
CA ASN A 43 -8.46 -21.54 30.76
C ASN A 43 -9.66 -20.60 30.67
N GLU A 44 -9.39 -19.39 30.12
CA GLU A 44 -10.42 -18.39 29.87
C GLU A 44 -11.25 -18.87 28.69
N LYS A 45 -12.56 -19.02 28.94
CA LYS A 45 -13.52 -19.29 27.88
C LYS A 45 -13.66 -18.04 27.04
N TYR A 46 -13.16 -18.04 25.83
CA TYR A 46 -13.23 -16.90 24.94
C TYR A 46 -13.71 -17.29 23.55
N ILE A 47 -14.17 -16.30 22.83
CA ILE A 47 -14.45 -16.38 21.40
C ILE A 47 -13.60 -15.35 20.66
N GLU A 48 -12.94 -15.77 19.60
CA GLU A 48 -12.20 -14.88 18.73
C GLU A 48 -12.89 -14.82 17.37
N VAL A 49 -13.22 -13.61 16.92
CA VAL A 49 -13.95 -13.36 15.68
C VAL A 49 -13.34 -12.21 14.91
N THR A 50 -13.44 -12.30 13.60
CA THR A 50 -13.09 -11.20 12.71
C THR A 50 -14.36 -10.50 12.25
N GLY A 51 -14.42 -9.19 12.51
CA GLY A 51 -15.41 -8.29 11.92
C GLY A 51 -14.79 -7.50 10.76
N THR A 52 -15.58 -7.26 9.73
CA THR A 52 -15.15 -6.52 8.54
C THR A 52 -16.15 -5.42 8.21
N SER A 53 -15.67 -4.35 7.60
CA SER A 53 -16.50 -3.33 6.99
C SER A 53 -15.88 -2.84 5.68
N GLU A 54 -16.72 -2.34 4.79
CA GLU A 54 -16.31 -1.69 3.55
C GLU A 54 -16.88 -0.26 3.51
N ILE A 55 -16.02 0.71 3.19
CA ILE A 55 -16.40 2.11 3.04
C ILE A 55 -16.11 2.53 1.60
N GLU A 56 -17.11 3.04 0.93
CA GLU A 56 -16.96 3.74 -0.35
C GLU A 56 -16.86 5.24 -0.10
N ILE A 57 -15.82 5.87 -0.67
CA ILE A 57 -15.50 7.28 -0.47
C ILE A 57 -15.48 7.95 -1.84
N VAL A 58 -16.29 8.98 -2.02
CA VAL A 58 -16.24 9.81 -3.22
C VAL A 58 -15.00 10.70 -3.14
N PRO A 59 -14.08 10.64 -4.12
CA PRO A 59 -12.90 11.49 -4.12
C PRO A 59 -13.28 12.96 -4.35
N ASP A 60 -12.57 13.87 -3.72
CA ASP A 60 -12.64 15.31 -3.98
C ASP A 60 -11.48 15.81 -4.84
N LYS A 61 -10.46 14.94 -5.04
CA LYS A 61 -9.34 15.17 -5.96
C LYS A 61 -8.99 13.92 -6.74
N ILE A 62 -8.80 14.12 -8.02
CA ILE A 62 -8.39 13.10 -9.00
C ILE A 62 -7.07 13.53 -9.59
N HIS A 63 -6.02 12.77 -9.37
CA HIS A 63 -4.72 12.98 -10.02
C HIS A 63 -4.74 12.29 -11.38
N TYR A 64 -4.81 13.10 -12.43
CA TYR A 64 -4.83 12.63 -13.81
C TYR A 64 -3.50 12.95 -14.48
N LEU A 65 -2.73 11.91 -14.78
CA LEU A 65 -1.42 12.04 -15.40
C LEU A 65 -1.54 12.05 -16.91
N ILE A 66 -0.90 13.04 -17.53
CA ILE A 66 -0.69 13.11 -18.97
C ILE A 66 0.81 13.13 -19.22
N GLU A 67 1.31 12.07 -19.85
CA GLU A 67 2.70 12.01 -20.31
C GLU A 67 2.79 12.55 -21.73
N ILE A 68 3.54 13.64 -21.88
CA ILE A 68 3.84 14.28 -23.17
C ILE A 68 5.29 14.01 -23.54
N ARG A 69 5.55 13.85 -24.83
CA ARG A 69 6.90 13.66 -25.38
C ARG A 69 7.10 14.42 -26.68
N GLU A 70 8.31 14.86 -26.93
CA GLU A 70 8.70 15.36 -28.24
C GLU A 70 8.49 14.29 -29.30
N TYR A 71 8.17 14.71 -30.49
CA TYR A 71 7.99 13.82 -31.65
C TYR A 71 8.46 14.53 -32.93
N PHE A 72 8.54 13.80 -34.04
CA PHE A 72 8.75 14.36 -35.37
C PHE A 72 7.43 14.39 -36.14
N GLU A 73 7.16 15.48 -36.87
CA GLU A 73 5.92 15.63 -37.65
C GLU A 73 5.72 14.45 -38.61
N GLU A 74 6.83 13.96 -39.16
CA GLU A 74 6.87 12.85 -40.12
C GLU A 74 6.47 11.50 -39.46
N GLU A 75 6.41 11.38 -38.15
CA GLU A 75 5.90 10.17 -37.47
C GLU A 75 4.43 9.91 -37.82
N PHE A 76 3.70 10.92 -38.20
CA PHE A 76 2.25 10.89 -38.43
C PHE A 76 1.85 11.13 -39.90
N ASP A 77 2.78 11.22 -40.83
CA ASP A 77 2.47 11.43 -42.27
C ASP A 77 2.14 10.12 -43.02
N GLY A 78 2.43 8.96 -42.38
CA GLY A 78 2.18 7.62 -42.93
C GLY A 78 3.06 7.24 -44.12
N LYS A 79 4.08 8.04 -44.46
CA LYS A 79 4.93 7.87 -45.67
C LYS A 79 6.41 7.84 -45.34
N SER A 80 6.87 8.70 -44.45
CA SER A 80 8.28 8.87 -44.13
C SER A 80 8.82 7.71 -43.30
N LYS A 81 10.03 7.28 -43.60
CA LYS A 81 10.76 6.31 -42.78
C LYS A 81 11.49 7.03 -41.65
N PRO A 82 11.79 6.32 -40.50
CA PRO A 82 12.46 6.93 -39.36
C PRO A 82 13.75 7.68 -39.67
N GLU A 83 14.51 7.26 -40.71
CA GLU A 83 15.75 7.88 -41.12
C GLU A 83 15.52 9.25 -41.81
N GLN A 84 14.29 9.52 -42.24
CA GLN A 84 13.87 10.73 -42.95
C GLN A 84 13.29 11.80 -42.03
N TYR A 85 13.12 11.51 -40.76
CA TYR A 85 12.53 12.42 -39.79
C TYR A 85 13.45 13.62 -39.53
N ARG A 86 12.93 14.83 -39.72
CA ARG A 86 13.68 16.10 -39.62
C ARG A 86 12.96 17.16 -38.78
N THR A 87 11.63 17.18 -38.80
CA THR A 87 10.83 18.25 -38.23
C THR A 87 10.42 17.92 -36.80
N LYS A 88 11.31 18.22 -35.85
CA LYS A 88 11.08 17.98 -34.43
C LYS A 88 10.07 18.97 -33.86
N VAL A 89 9.01 18.47 -33.23
CA VAL A 89 8.06 19.27 -32.45
C VAL A 89 8.53 19.28 -30.98
N PRO A 90 8.92 20.47 -30.48
CA PRO A 90 9.48 20.60 -29.15
C PRO A 90 8.42 20.47 -28.05
N LEU A 91 8.84 19.98 -26.88
CA LEU A 91 7.99 19.68 -25.73
C LEU A 91 7.09 20.86 -25.30
N HIS A 92 7.64 22.10 -25.34
CA HIS A 92 6.89 23.29 -24.92
C HIS A 92 5.66 23.55 -25.80
N LYS A 93 5.74 23.27 -27.13
CA LYS A 93 4.62 23.42 -28.05
C LYS A 93 3.49 22.43 -27.75
N ILE A 94 3.86 21.19 -27.41
CA ILE A 94 2.91 20.14 -27.03
C ILE A 94 2.26 20.52 -25.70
N GLU A 95 3.05 20.92 -24.70
CA GLU A 95 2.54 21.38 -23.41
C GLU A 95 1.59 22.57 -23.53
N GLN A 96 1.89 23.54 -24.39
CA GLN A 96 1.01 24.67 -24.67
C GLN A 96 -0.35 24.19 -25.22
N GLY A 97 -0.36 23.20 -26.11
CA GLY A 97 -1.59 22.59 -26.63
C GLY A 97 -2.43 21.96 -25.53
N VAL A 98 -1.79 21.16 -24.65
CA VAL A 98 -2.45 20.56 -23.50
C VAL A 98 -3.02 21.62 -22.55
N ARG A 99 -2.21 22.63 -22.18
CA ARG A 99 -2.64 23.72 -21.28
C ARG A 99 -3.79 24.55 -21.86
N LYS A 100 -3.81 24.74 -23.19
CA LYS A 100 -4.92 25.42 -23.88
C LYS A 100 -6.23 24.66 -23.69
N VAL A 101 -6.25 23.35 -23.98
CA VAL A 101 -7.43 22.50 -23.77
C VAL A 101 -7.89 22.52 -22.31
N LEU A 102 -6.95 22.41 -21.35
CA LEU A 102 -7.28 22.47 -19.93
C LEU A 102 -7.88 23.82 -19.53
N SER A 103 -7.36 24.92 -20.07
CA SER A 103 -7.89 26.28 -19.85
C SER A 103 -9.31 26.45 -20.41
N GLU A 104 -9.58 25.91 -21.60
CA GLU A 104 -10.93 25.91 -22.21
C GLU A 104 -11.94 25.11 -21.39
N LEU A 105 -11.47 24.12 -20.63
CA LEU A 105 -12.24 23.33 -19.68
C LEU A 105 -12.29 23.95 -18.27
N ASN A 106 -11.83 25.18 -18.09
CA ASN A 106 -11.76 25.89 -16.82
C ASN A 106 -10.90 25.19 -15.74
N VAL A 107 -9.93 24.36 -16.13
CA VAL A 107 -8.95 23.79 -15.20
C VAL A 107 -7.94 24.87 -14.82
N PRO A 108 -7.82 25.23 -13.53
CA PRO A 108 -6.94 26.31 -13.12
C PRO A 108 -5.47 25.92 -13.24
N GLN A 109 -4.62 26.91 -13.59
CA GLN A 109 -3.19 26.65 -13.83
C GLN A 109 -2.44 26.09 -12.63
N ASN A 110 -2.86 26.42 -11.41
CA ASN A 110 -2.28 25.87 -10.17
C ASN A 110 -2.64 24.40 -9.92
N ALA A 111 -3.62 23.86 -10.63
CA ALA A 111 -3.97 22.44 -10.62
C ALA A 111 -3.09 21.61 -11.57
N ILE A 112 -2.25 22.25 -12.40
CA ILE A 112 -1.37 21.59 -13.36
C ILE A 112 0.06 21.61 -12.81
N ARG A 113 0.56 20.45 -12.41
CA ARG A 113 1.91 20.29 -11.85
C ARG A 113 2.79 19.47 -12.78
N THR A 114 4.07 19.74 -12.78
CA THR A 114 5.05 18.83 -13.38
C THR A 114 5.44 17.79 -12.34
N GLN A 115 5.20 16.52 -12.62
CA GLN A 115 5.59 15.42 -11.74
C GLN A 115 6.99 14.93 -12.07
N GLU A 116 7.27 14.78 -13.37
CA GLU A 116 8.54 14.25 -13.84
C GLU A 116 8.96 14.89 -15.16
N ILE A 117 10.26 15.04 -15.34
CA ILE A 117 10.88 15.41 -16.62
C ILE A 117 11.87 14.30 -16.91
N GLY A 118 11.61 13.53 -17.98
CA GLY A 118 12.44 12.42 -18.40
C GLY A 118 12.96 12.58 -19.82
N ASN A 119 13.94 11.76 -20.17
CA ASN A 119 14.47 11.68 -21.50
C ASN A 119 14.05 10.35 -22.12
N TYR A 120 13.58 10.41 -23.35
CA TYR A 120 13.26 9.24 -24.14
C TYR A 120 14.32 9.03 -25.21
N TRP A 121 14.98 7.86 -25.19
CA TRP A 121 15.96 7.50 -26.20
C TRP A 121 15.32 6.70 -27.31
N ARG A 122 15.51 7.13 -28.54
CA ARG A 122 14.97 6.46 -29.72
C ARG A 122 15.99 5.44 -30.27
N LYS A 123 15.55 4.17 -30.45
CA LYS A 123 16.41 3.10 -30.95
C LYS A 123 16.91 3.27 -32.39
N GLN A 124 16.21 4.04 -33.24
CA GLN A 124 16.47 4.16 -34.68
C GLN A 124 17.01 5.54 -35.12
N GLY A 125 17.66 6.27 -34.23
CA GLY A 125 18.27 7.52 -34.55
C GLY A 125 18.97 8.10 -33.33
N GLN A 126 20.00 8.89 -33.53
CA GLN A 126 20.75 9.52 -32.42
C GLN A 126 20.03 10.75 -31.83
N ASN A 127 18.73 10.88 -32.07
CA ASN A 127 17.96 12.02 -31.59
C ASN A 127 17.43 11.79 -30.19
N PHE A 128 17.83 12.65 -29.29
CA PHE A 128 17.32 12.72 -27.94
C PHE A 128 15.95 13.41 -27.95
N LEU A 129 14.92 12.72 -27.47
CA LEU A 129 13.58 13.26 -27.28
C LEU A 129 13.32 13.41 -25.78
N VAL A 130 12.74 14.54 -25.39
CA VAL A 130 12.40 14.83 -24.00
C VAL A 130 10.94 14.49 -23.76
N SER A 131 10.65 13.91 -22.59
CA SER A 131 9.29 13.68 -22.11
C SER A 131 9.05 14.43 -20.79
N LYS A 132 7.78 14.63 -20.47
CA LYS A 132 7.33 15.26 -19.24
C LYS A 132 6.01 14.63 -18.81
N ILE A 133 5.85 14.39 -17.51
CA ILE A 133 4.58 13.98 -16.93
C ILE A 133 3.94 15.20 -16.25
N LEU A 134 2.75 15.51 -16.69
CA LEU A 134 1.88 16.52 -16.07
C LEU A 134 0.88 15.82 -15.15
N ASP A 135 0.84 16.20 -13.88
CA ASP A 135 -0.18 15.81 -12.91
C ASP A 135 -1.24 16.90 -12.86
N ILE A 136 -2.45 16.56 -13.28
CA ILE A 136 -3.59 17.46 -13.35
C ILE A 136 -4.57 17.08 -12.26
N ILE A 137 -4.77 17.99 -11.31
CA ILE A 137 -5.69 17.78 -10.20
C ILE A 137 -7.09 18.20 -10.63
N LEU A 138 -7.95 17.20 -10.83
CA LEU A 138 -9.34 17.37 -11.23
C LEU A 138 -10.28 17.10 -10.05
N THR A 139 -11.48 17.66 -10.12
CA THR A 139 -12.54 17.47 -9.11
C THR A 139 -13.74 16.68 -9.63
N ASP A 140 -13.79 16.45 -10.94
CA ASP A 140 -14.86 15.72 -11.60
C ASP A 140 -14.31 14.79 -12.69
N PHE A 141 -14.78 13.55 -12.68
CA PHE A 141 -14.43 12.54 -13.70
C PHE A 141 -14.91 12.91 -15.10
N ASN A 142 -15.97 13.71 -15.23
CA ASN A 142 -16.46 14.15 -16.53
C ASN A 142 -15.43 14.99 -17.27
N LEU A 143 -14.60 15.75 -16.55
CA LEU A 143 -13.50 16.52 -17.15
C LEU A 143 -12.49 15.63 -17.88
N ILE A 144 -12.25 14.41 -17.38
CA ILE A 144 -11.36 13.45 -18.04
C ILE A 144 -11.88 13.11 -19.44
N ASN A 145 -13.18 12.83 -19.56
CA ASN A 145 -13.79 12.52 -20.85
C ASN A 145 -13.68 13.71 -21.83
N GLU A 146 -13.90 14.93 -21.31
CA GLU A 146 -13.79 16.14 -22.13
C GLU A 146 -12.35 16.43 -22.55
N ILE A 147 -11.37 16.18 -21.68
CA ILE A 147 -9.94 16.29 -22.01
C ILE A 147 -9.60 15.30 -23.13
N VAL A 148 -9.96 14.03 -23.00
CA VAL A 148 -9.67 12.97 -23.98
C VAL A 148 -10.29 13.29 -25.34
N LYS A 149 -11.48 13.90 -25.39
CA LYS A 149 -12.15 14.27 -26.65
C LYS A 149 -11.49 15.43 -27.37
N ARG A 150 -10.87 16.37 -26.65
CA ARG A 150 -10.40 17.64 -27.20
C ARG A 150 -8.88 17.70 -27.39
N ILE A 151 -8.14 16.85 -26.68
CA ILE A 151 -6.68 16.87 -26.75
C ILE A 151 -6.16 16.32 -28.08
N ASP A 152 -5.17 17.00 -28.67
CA ASP A 152 -4.42 16.42 -29.79
C ASP A 152 -3.53 15.30 -29.26
N THR A 153 -3.72 14.09 -29.79
CA THR A 153 -2.99 12.90 -29.36
C THR A 153 -1.53 12.87 -29.82
N LYS A 154 -1.13 13.74 -30.75
CA LYS A 154 0.26 13.83 -31.21
C LYS A 154 1.16 14.28 -30.08
N GLY A 155 2.16 13.48 -29.77
CA GLY A 155 3.07 13.76 -28.64
C GLY A 155 2.50 13.38 -27.26
N ILE A 156 1.32 12.75 -27.18
CA ILE A 156 0.82 12.15 -25.95
C ILE A 156 1.25 10.69 -25.91
N SER A 157 1.98 10.28 -24.87
CA SER A 157 2.37 8.88 -24.65
C SER A 157 1.33 8.11 -23.86
N THR A 158 0.89 8.66 -22.75
CA THR A 158 -0.11 8.03 -21.89
C THR A 158 -1.00 9.07 -21.21
N MET A 159 -2.21 8.64 -20.90
CA MET A 159 -3.15 9.35 -20.05
C MET A 159 -3.76 8.35 -19.08
N ARG A 160 -3.67 8.61 -17.76
CA ARG A 160 -4.20 7.70 -16.75
C ARG A 160 -4.58 8.42 -15.46
N ILE A 161 -5.49 7.82 -14.71
CA ILE A 161 -5.74 8.18 -13.32
C ILE A 161 -4.63 7.52 -12.48
N ASP A 162 -3.94 8.31 -11.67
CA ASP A 162 -2.86 7.85 -10.80
C ASP A 162 -3.37 7.64 -9.37
N LYS A 163 -4.05 8.64 -8.83
CA LYS A 163 -4.46 8.66 -7.43
C LYS A 163 -5.80 9.37 -7.26
N LEU A 164 -6.58 8.86 -6.33
CA LEU A 164 -7.80 9.50 -5.85
C LEU A 164 -7.58 9.91 -4.40
N GLU A 165 -7.95 11.13 -4.05
CA GLU A 165 -7.85 11.66 -2.70
C GLU A 165 -9.21 12.16 -2.20
N ASN A 166 -9.33 12.17 -0.87
CA ASN A 166 -10.44 12.83 -0.18
C ASN A 166 -9.89 13.49 1.09
N LYS A 167 -10.22 14.75 1.31
CA LYS A 167 -9.74 15.55 2.45
C LYS A 167 -10.11 14.96 3.81
N ASP A 168 -11.25 14.27 3.88
CA ASP A 168 -11.80 13.70 5.11
C ASP A 168 -11.44 12.22 5.28
N ILE A 169 -10.43 11.73 4.56
CA ILE A 169 -10.03 10.31 4.53
C ILE A 169 -9.83 9.72 5.93
N LEU A 170 -9.29 10.50 6.87
CA LEU A 170 -9.07 10.06 8.24
C LEU A 170 -10.38 9.81 9.00
N ALA A 171 -11.42 10.62 8.74
CA ALA A 171 -12.74 10.41 9.32
C ALA A 171 -13.38 9.13 8.79
N TYR A 172 -13.23 8.84 7.50
CA TYR A 172 -13.66 7.58 6.90
C TYR A 172 -12.90 6.38 7.47
N HIS A 173 -11.59 6.49 7.66
CA HIS A 173 -10.80 5.44 8.32
C HIS A 173 -11.31 5.14 9.73
N LYS A 174 -11.56 6.18 10.54
CA LYS A 174 -12.12 6.03 11.88
C LYS A 174 -13.49 5.33 11.85
N ARG A 175 -14.38 5.77 10.94
CA ARG A 175 -15.70 5.18 10.77
C ARG A 175 -15.62 3.71 10.40
N GLY A 176 -14.82 3.35 9.39
CA GLY A 176 -14.65 1.97 8.95
C GLY A 176 -14.13 1.04 10.04
N LYS A 177 -13.15 1.48 10.82
CA LYS A 177 -12.63 0.71 11.96
C LYS A 177 -13.71 0.47 13.03
N ILE A 178 -14.50 1.49 13.34
CA ILE A 178 -15.61 1.36 14.30
C ILE A 178 -16.68 0.41 13.78
N GLU A 179 -17.05 0.48 12.50
CA GLU A 179 -18.01 -0.43 11.88
C GLU A 179 -17.51 -1.88 11.89
N ALA A 180 -16.22 -2.12 11.60
CA ALA A 180 -15.60 -3.44 11.68
C ALA A 180 -15.61 -4.01 13.12
N LEU A 181 -15.33 -3.17 14.14
CA LEU A 181 -15.44 -3.57 15.54
C LEU A 181 -16.87 -3.96 15.93
N LYS A 182 -17.87 -3.18 15.53
CA LYS A 182 -19.28 -3.48 15.76
C LYS A 182 -19.71 -4.78 15.08
N ALA A 183 -19.21 -5.01 13.84
CA ALA A 183 -19.47 -6.25 13.12
C ALA A 183 -18.87 -7.47 13.84
N ALA A 184 -17.66 -7.34 14.41
CA ALA A 184 -17.06 -8.38 15.24
C ALA A 184 -17.91 -8.67 16.49
N GLN A 185 -18.33 -7.62 17.21
CA GLN A 185 -19.17 -7.76 18.41
C GLN A 185 -20.50 -8.44 18.09
N GLN A 186 -21.22 -8.00 17.07
CA GLN A 186 -22.46 -8.60 16.63
C GLN A 186 -22.28 -10.08 16.27
N LYS A 187 -21.21 -10.40 15.55
CA LYS A 187 -20.86 -11.77 15.18
C LYS A 187 -20.59 -12.64 16.40
N ALA A 188 -19.81 -12.16 17.36
CA ALA A 188 -19.53 -12.86 18.60
C ALA A 188 -20.82 -13.10 19.40
N THR A 189 -21.68 -12.08 19.50
CA THR A 189 -22.94 -12.17 20.25
C THR A 189 -23.83 -13.31 19.76
N TYR A 190 -24.18 -13.32 18.47
CA TYR A 190 -25.10 -14.36 17.98
C TYR A 190 -24.49 -15.77 18.02
N LEU A 191 -23.15 -15.88 17.88
CA LEU A 191 -22.48 -17.19 17.98
C LEU A 191 -22.49 -17.73 19.40
N VAL A 192 -22.27 -16.88 20.41
CA VAL A 192 -22.25 -17.26 21.81
C VAL A 192 -23.67 -17.57 22.31
N GLU A 193 -24.66 -16.77 21.91
CA GLU A 193 -26.08 -16.98 22.21
C GLU A 193 -26.62 -18.31 21.65
N ALA A 194 -26.17 -18.68 20.43
CA ALA A 194 -26.51 -19.98 19.82
C ALA A 194 -26.03 -21.17 20.64
N LEU A 195 -25.02 -20.97 21.53
CA LEU A 195 -24.52 -21.99 22.47
C LEU A 195 -25.14 -21.85 23.86
N GLY A 196 -26.16 -20.99 24.03
CA GLY A 196 -26.81 -20.75 25.32
C GLY A 196 -25.95 -20.01 26.33
N LYS A 197 -24.97 -19.26 25.87
CA LYS A 197 -24.05 -18.44 26.67
C LYS A 197 -24.24 -16.96 26.37
N LYS A 198 -23.52 -16.08 27.09
CA LYS A 198 -23.53 -14.63 26.87
C LYS A 198 -22.14 -14.13 26.53
N LEU A 199 -22.09 -13.07 25.77
CA LEU A 199 -20.84 -12.38 25.46
C LEU A 199 -20.39 -11.55 26.67
N GLY A 200 -19.13 -11.70 27.08
CA GLY A 200 -18.50 -10.93 28.12
C GLY A 200 -17.68 -9.77 27.57
N ASP A 201 -16.69 -9.34 28.34
CA ASP A 201 -15.85 -8.19 28.02
C ASP A 201 -14.86 -8.47 26.87
N VAL A 202 -14.36 -7.39 26.29
CA VAL A 202 -13.30 -7.47 25.26
C VAL A 202 -11.97 -7.78 25.94
N ILE A 203 -11.34 -8.87 25.56
CA ILE A 203 -10.01 -9.29 26.06
C ILE A 203 -8.90 -8.66 25.20
N ARG A 204 -9.07 -8.69 23.86
CA ARG A 204 -8.04 -8.25 22.91
C ARG A 204 -8.66 -7.75 21.62
N ILE A 205 -8.06 -6.68 21.08
CA ILE A 205 -8.35 -6.16 19.74
C ILE A 205 -7.05 -6.14 18.94
N VAL A 206 -7.10 -6.68 17.74
CA VAL A 206 -5.98 -6.63 16.78
C VAL A 206 -6.50 -6.03 15.49
N GLU A 207 -5.91 -4.91 15.08
CA GLU A 207 -6.15 -4.35 13.75
C GLU A 207 -5.35 -5.18 12.73
N ALA A 208 -6.04 -5.85 11.80
CA ALA A 208 -5.36 -6.48 10.69
C ALA A 208 -4.80 -5.42 9.75
N GLU A 209 -3.57 -5.60 9.28
CA GLU A 209 -2.99 -4.70 8.29
C GLU A 209 -3.88 -4.67 7.05
N ASN A 210 -4.48 -3.51 6.79
CA ASN A 210 -5.27 -3.27 5.61
C ASN A 210 -4.33 -3.14 4.41
N ARG A 211 -4.15 -4.20 3.68
CA ARG A 211 -3.59 -4.12 2.34
C ARG A 211 -4.58 -3.32 1.50
N THR A 212 -4.23 -2.07 1.23
CA THR A 212 -4.95 -1.27 0.23
C THR A 212 -4.76 -1.97 -1.11
N VAL A 213 -5.73 -2.77 -1.49
CA VAL A 213 -5.80 -3.25 -2.86
C VAL A 213 -6.28 -2.07 -3.68
N PHE A 214 -5.34 -1.28 -4.19
CA PHE A 214 -5.66 -0.47 -5.35
C PHE A 214 -5.98 -1.49 -6.44
N PRO A 215 -7.12 -1.44 -7.10
CA PRO A 215 -7.25 -2.08 -8.39
C PRO A 215 -6.26 -1.35 -9.29
N LEU A 216 -5.02 -1.82 -9.34
CA LEU A 216 -4.14 -1.53 -10.45
C LEU A 216 -4.97 -1.89 -11.66
N ALA A 217 -5.23 -0.90 -12.50
CA ALA A 217 -5.79 -1.14 -13.81
C ALA A 217 -4.86 -2.15 -14.49
N GLN A 218 -5.18 -3.43 -14.37
CA GLN A 218 -4.62 -4.44 -15.23
C GLN A 218 -5.12 -4.07 -16.61
N SER A 219 -4.22 -3.60 -17.44
CA SER A 219 -4.41 -3.07 -18.78
C SER A 219 -4.99 -4.05 -19.80
N ASN A 220 -5.67 -5.11 -19.36
CA ASN A 220 -6.22 -6.16 -20.21
C ASN A 220 -7.67 -6.57 -19.89
N VAL A 221 -8.41 -5.75 -19.14
CA VAL A 221 -9.85 -5.96 -19.04
C VAL A 221 -10.49 -5.19 -20.20
N MET A 222 -10.81 -5.90 -21.26
CA MET A 222 -11.79 -5.43 -22.23
C MET A 222 -13.07 -5.14 -21.44
N ALA A 223 -13.35 -3.86 -21.24
CA ALA A 223 -14.53 -3.43 -20.52
C ALA A 223 -15.76 -3.74 -21.37
N SER A 224 -16.43 -4.82 -21.05
CA SER A 224 -17.74 -5.16 -21.61
C SER A 224 -18.92 -4.79 -20.70
N ASP A 225 -18.69 -4.22 -19.51
CA ASP A 225 -19.78 -3.88 -18.60
C ASP A 225 -19.65 -2.48 -17.99
N ALA A 226 -20.71 -1.68 -18.14
CA ALA A 226 -20.84 -0.35 -17.56
C ALA A 226 -20.65 -0.35 -16.02
N ALA A 227 -20.94 -1.45 -15.35
CA ALA A 227 -20.73 -1.63 -13.91
C ALA A 227 -19.26 -1.57 -13.48
N SER A 228 -18.30 -1.83 -14.38
CA SER A 228 -16.88 -1.73 -14.06
C SER A 228 -16.38 -0.29 -13.99
N PHE A 229 -16.99 0.64 -14.75
CA PHE A 229 -16.57 2.05 -14.76
C PHE A 229 -16.91 2.79 -13.46
N ASP A 230 -18.03 2.48 -12.83
CA ASP A 230 -18.41 3.13 -11.56
C ASP A 230 -17.52 2.69 -10.39
N SER A 231 -16.97 1.48 -10.44
CA SER A 231 -16.03 0.99 -9.42
C SER A 231 -14.70 1.75 -9.38
N PHE A 232 -14.31 2.40 -10.50
CA PHE A 232 -13.09 3.22 -10.57
C PHE A 232 -13.29 4.67 -10.10
N ARG A 233 -14.55 5.08 -9.86
CA ARG A 233 -14.89 6.45 -9.46
C ARG A 233 -14.90 6.65 -7.96
N THR A 234 -14.77 5.60 -7.17
CA THR A 234 -14.78 5.66 -5.72
C THR A 234 -13.51 5.06 -5.12
N ILE A 235 -13.12 5.56 -3.95
CA ILE A 235 -12.06 4.98 -3.14
C ILE A 235 -12.71 3.92 -2.25
N LYS A 236 -12.46 2.63 -2.51
CA LYS A 236 -12.94 1.53 -1.66
C LYS A 236 -11.91 1.19 -0.60
N LYS A 237 -12.35 1.18 0.64
CA LYS A 237 -11.52 0.83 1.80
C LYS A 237 -12.17 -0.26 2.62
N ASN A 238 -11.45 -1.36 2.78
CA ASN A 238 -11.86 -2.48 3.62
C ASN A 238 -11.14 -2.42 4.96
N TYR A 239 -11.85 -2.69 6.03
CA TYR A 239 -11.31 -2.74 7.39
C TYR A 239 -11.59 -4.11 7.99
N SER A 240 -10.64 -4.61 8.75
CA SER A 240 -10.74 -5.91 9.40
C SER A 240 -10.20 -5.80 10.83
N MET A 241 -11.00 -6.23 11.79
CA MET A 241 -10.66 -6.24 13.20
C MET A 241 -10.83 -7.65 13.75
N LEU A 242 -9.75 -8.23 14.27
CA LEU A 242 -9.79 -9.47 15.03
C LEU A 242 -10.02 -9.11 16.49
N VAL A 243 -11.11 -9.61 17.06
CA VAL A 243 -11.52 -9.29 18.44
C VAL A 243 -11.75 -10.57 19.22
N CYS A 244 -11.16 -10.62 20.40
CA CYS A 244 -11.32 -11.69 21.36
C CYS A 244 -12.22 -11.19 22.50
N PHE A 245 -13.28 -11.92 22.80
CA PHE A 245 -14.24 -11.62 23.86
C PHE A 245 -14.30 -12.78 24.85
N GLU A 246 -14.57 -12.47 26.09
CA GLU A 246 -14.90 -13.45 27.11
C GLU A 246 -16.27 -14.10 26.83
N ILE A 247 -16.43 -15.39 27.21
CA ILE A 247 -17.71 -16.09 27.22
C ILE A 247 -18.16 -16.27 28.66
N VAL A 248 -19.32 -15.69 28.99
CA VAL A 248 -19.92 -15.79 30.33
C VAL A 248 -21.18 -16.64 30.31
N GLU A 249 -21.61 -17.11 31.50
CA GLU A 249 -22.79 -17.97 31.65
C GLU A 249 -24.11 -17.23 31.54
#